data_a7b40a221f83b68d2c86d3c171e79f49
#
_entry.id   a7b40a221f83b68d2c86d3c171e79f49
#
_cell.length_a   1.000
_cell.length_b   1.000
_cell.length_c   1.000
_cell.angle_alpha   90.00
_cell.angle_beta   90.00
_cell.angle_gamma   90.00
#
_symmetry.space_group_name_H-M   'P 1'
#
loop_
_entity.id
_entity.type
_entity.pdbx_description
1 polymer ?
#
loop_
_entity_poly.entity_id
_entity_poly.type
_entity_poly.pdbx_seq_one_letter_code
_entity_poly.pdbx_strand_id
1 'polypeptide(L)'
;MSYLCINKKNLLMHTLFTHFRRFRSGFIQVCFCLGILLLGGCDMIEYHPYDLDIDGETDVNRRNIERIETATYGKEEIRFAVISDTQRWYDETEDAVEALNRRDDLDFVLHTGDMSDFGLKLEFEKQRDILSGLKVPFVCLLGNHDCLA
;
A
#
# COMPACT_ATOMS: atom_id res chain seq x y z
N MET A 1 41.22 71.48 13.23
CA MET A 1 41.23 70.50 12.11
C MET A 1 41.82 69.22 12.63
N SER A 2 40.96 68.24 13.06
CA SER A 2 41.45 66.94 13.53
C SER A 2 41.24 65.89 12.45
N TYR A 3 42.29 65.37 11.87
CA TYR A 3 42.25 64.27 10.92
C TYR A 3 42.16 62.93 11.67
N LEU A 4 41.02 62.27 11.49
CA LEU A 4 40.81 60.89 11.99
C LEU A 4 41.53 59.91 11.07
N CYS A 5 42.70 59.42 11.45
CA CYS A 5 43.45 58.41 10.70
C CYS A 5 42.82 57.04 10.97
N ILE A 6 41.90 56.66 10.10
CA ILE A 6 41.29 55.32 10.15
C ILE A 6 42.31 54.30 9.59
N ASN A 7 42.85 53.48 10.48
CA ASN A 7 43.83 52.46 10.13
C ASN A 7 43.19 51.35 9.28
N LYS A 8 43.64 51.26 8.03
CA LYS A 8 43.15 50.30 7.00
C LYS A 8 43.09 48.84 7.49
N LYS A 9 43.95 48.47 8.44
CA LYS A 9 43.96 47.13 9.06
C LYS A 9 42.74 46.87 9.92
N ASN A 10 42.20 47.84 10.61
CA ASN A 10 41.00 47.68 11.47
C ASN A 10 39.73 47.54 10.63
N LEU A 11 39.67 48.18 9.47
CA LEU A 11 38.54 48.08 8.53
C LEU A 11 38.47 46.67 7.90
N LEU A 12 39.62 46.12 7.51
CA LEU A 12 39.72 44.79 6.92
C LEU A 12 39.32 43.69 7.93
N MET A 13 39.77 43.80 9.17
CA MET A 13 39.41 42.88 10.25
C MET A 13 37.91 42.91 10.56
N HIS A 14 37.34 44.09 10.57
CA HIS A 14 35.90 44.25 10.83
C HIS A 14 35.04 43.61 9.71
N THR A 15 35.46 43.76 8.44
CA THR A 15 34.78 43.18 7.29
C THR A 15 34.88 41.65 7.29
N LEU A 16 36.08 41.11 7.59
CA LEU A 16 36.28 39.66 7.70
C LEU A 16 35.46 39.06 8.84
N PHE A 17 35.35 39.75 9.98
CA PHE A 17 34.58 39.27 11.13
C PHE A 17 33.07 39.27 10.88
N THR A 18 32.56 40.25 10.13
CA THR A 18 31.13 40.31 9.76
C THR A 18 30.79 39.27 8.71
N HIS A 19 31.69 38.98 7.74
CA HIS A 19 31.48 37.90 6.76
C HIS A 19 31.51 36.52 7.45
N PHE A 20 32.40 36.29 8.39
CA PHE A 20 32.50 35.02 9.13
C PHE A 20 31.27 34.79 10.04
N ARG A 21 30.74 35.84 10.63
CA ARG A 21 29.51 35.80 11.43
C ARG A 21 28.28 35.49 10.59
N ARG A 22 28.17 36.07 9.38
CA ARG A 22 27.08 35.77 8.44
C ARG A 22 27.19 34.34 7.91
N PHE A 23 28.38 33.85 7.61
CA PHE A 23 28.58 32.49 7.12
C PHE A 23 28.21 31.46 8.19
N ARG A 24 28.63 31.65 9.42
CA ARG A 24 28.21 30.77 10.56
C ARG A 24 26.70 30.79 10.81
N SER A 25 26.06 31.94 10.71
CA SER A 25 24.61 32.05 10.88
C SER A 25 23.85 31.30 9.78
N GLY A 26 24.27 31.44 8.52
CA GLY A 26 23.66 30.73 7.39
C GLY A 26 23.86 29.21 7.48
N PHE A 27 25.05 28.75 7.86
CA PHE A 27 25.32 27.32 8.04
C PHE A 27 24.50 26.69 9.17
N ILE A 28 24.38 27.37 10.30
CA ILE A 28 23.53 26.91 11.43
C ILE A 28 22.05 26.84 10.99
N GLN A 29 21.59 27.83 10.22
CA GLN A 29 20.22 27.88 9.74
C GLN A 29 19.91 26.76 8.75
N VAL A 30 20.83 26.42 7.84
CA VAL A 30 20.72 25.30 6.92
C VAL A 30 20.72 23.96 7.68
N CYS A 31 21.63 23.79 8.64
CA CYS A 31 21.65 22.57 9.47
C CYS A 31 20.38 22.41 10.32
N PHE A 32 19.82 23.51 10.82
CA PHE A 32 18.57 23.50 11.58
C PHE A 32 17.37 23.14 10.69
N CYS A 33 17.28 23.70 9.48
CA CYS A 33 16.23 23.33 8.52
C CYS A 33 16.37 21.87 8.04
N LEU A 34 17.61 21.41 7.81
CA LEU A 34 17.86 20.00 7.46
C LEU A 34 17.47 19.06 8.61
N GLY A 35 17.75 19.47 9.85
CA GLY A 35 17.36 18.73 11.06
C GLY A 35 15.83 18.62 11.20
N ILE A 36 15.09 19.69 10.92
CA ILE A 36 13.61 19.66 10.95
C ILE A 36 13.05 18.76 9.85
N LEU A 37 13.64 18.79 8.65
CA LEU A 37 13.24 17.90 7.55
C LEU A 37 13.49 16.41 7.87
N LEU A 38 14.56 16.12 8.61
CA LEU A 38 14.87 14.75 9.03
C LEU A 38 13.98 14.28 10.20
N LEU A 39 13.51 15.19 11.05
CA LEU A 39 12.61 14.87 12.17
C LEU A 39 11.15 14.73 11.72
N GLY A 40 10.73 15.41 10.64
CA GLY A 40 9.38 15.30 10.09
C GLY A 40 9.14 14.05 9.24
N GLY A 41 10.16 13.21 8.99
CA GLY A 41 10.06 12.05 8.11
C GLY A 41 9.60 10.75 8.78
N CYS A 42 9.44 10.71 10.10
CA CYS A 42 9.10 9.47 10.80
C CYS A 42 7.63 9.05 10.67
N ASP A 43 6.71 9.97 10.41
CA ASP A 43 5.28 9.66 10.29
C ASP A 43 4.80 9.39 8.85
N MET A 44 5.70 9.52 7.85
CA MET A 44 5.33 9.33 6.44
C MET A 44 5.41 7.87 5.94
N ILE A 45 5.89 6.94 6.77
CA ILE A 45 5.97 5.52 6.42
C ILE A 45 5.42 4.71 7.58
N GLU A 46 4.15 4.88 7.88
CA GLU A 46 3.41 3.98 8.76
C GLU A 46 2.85 2.82 7.93
N TYR A 47 3.73 1.94 7.46
CA TYR A 47 3.35 0.68 6.85
C TYR A 47 3.39 -0.40 7.94
N HIS A 48 2.20 -0.81 8.39
CA HIS A 48 2.08 -2.00 9.22
C HIS A 48 1.60 -3.16 8.35
N PRO A 49 2.35 -4.27 8.23
CA PRO A 49 1.99 -5.37 7.33
C PRO A 49 0.65 -6.03 7.68
N TYR A 50 0.18 -5.88 8.92
CA TYR A 50 -1.12 -6.35 9.41
C TYR A 50 -2.15 -5.22 9.55
N ASP A 51 -1.99 -4.13 8.80
CA ASP A 51 -2.99 -3.07 8.77
C ASP A 51 -4.29 -3.59 8.19
N LEU A 52 -5.41 -3.22 8.82
CA LEU A 52 -6.75 -3.60 8.37
C LEU A 52 -7.35 -2.57 7.40
N ASP A 53 -6.64 -1.49 7.13
CA ASP A 53 -7.05 -0.48 6.15
C ASP A 53 -6.73 -0.96 4.73
N ILE A 54 -7.61 -1.78 4.20
CA ILE A 54 -7.50 -2.40 2.88
C ILE A 54 -7.72 -1.36 1.78
N ASP A 55 -6.76 -1.23 0.87
CA ASP A 55 -6.89 -0.38 -0.30
C ASP A 55 -7.84 -0.99 -1.36
N GLY A 56 -8.69 -0.16 -1.94
CA GLY A 56 -9.59 -0.57 -3.03
C GLY A 56 -10.92 -1.14 -2.55
N GLU A 57 -11.41 -2.19 -3.22
CA GLU A 57 -12.74 -2.74 -2.95
C GLU A 57 -12.81 -3.52 -1.63
N THR A 58 -13.78 -3.16 -0.81
CA THR A 58 -14.14 -3.85 0.43
C THR A 58 -15.49 -4.53 0.29
N ASP A 59 -15.89 -5.34 1.28
CA ASP A 59 -17.19 -6.04 1.29
C ASP A 59 -17.45 -6.94 0.06
N VAL A 60 -16.39 -7.48 -0.53
CA VAL A 60 -16.45 -8.26 -1.79
C VAL A 60 -17.39 -9.45 -1.65
N ASN A 61 -17.29 -10.21 -0.57
CA ASN A 61 -18.17 -11.36 -0.34
C ASN A 61 -19.64 -10.95 -0.29
N ARG A 62 -20.02 -9.92 0.47
CA ARG A 62 -21.40 -9.47 0.59
C ARG A 62 -21.99 -9.10 -0.77
N ARG A 63 -21.28 -8.28 -1.54
CA ARG A 63 -21.74 -7.87 -2.88
C ARG A 63 -21.83 -9.04 -3.85
N ASN A 64 -20.89 -9.96 -3.79
CA ASN A 64 -20.91 -11.13 -4.66
C ASN A 64 -21.99 -12.14 -4.26
N ILE A 65 -22.31 -12.30 -2.98
CA ILE A 65 -23.45 -13.11 -2.53
C ILE A 65 -24.76 -12.57 -3.13
N GLU A 66 -25.00 -11.25 -3.06
CA GLU A 66 -26.18 -10.63 -3.68
C GLU A 66 -26.25 -10.88 -5.21
N ARG A 67 -25.11 -10.87 -5.88
CA ARG A 67 -25.01 -11.20 -7.33
C ARG A 67 -25.28 -12.69 -7.58
N ILE A 68 -24.76 -13.58 -6.74
CA ILE A 68 -25.01 -15.04 -6.84
C ILE A 68 -26.49 -15.33 -6.64
N GLU A 69 -27.10 -14.79 -5.59
CA GLU A 69 -28.52 -14.95 -5.32
C GLU A 69 -29.37 -14.51 -6.52
N THR A 70 -29.04 -13.36 -7.09
CA THR A 70 -29.75 -12.85 -8.28
C THR A 70 -29.55 -13.76 -9.50
N ALA A 71 -28.31 -14.21 -9.75
CA ALA A 71 -27.95 -15.01 -10.92
C ALA A 71 -28.49 -16.45 -10.85
N THR A 72 -28.70 -16.98 -9.64
CA THR A 72 -29.17 -18.36 -9.42
C THR A 72 -30.65 -18.46 -9.08
N TYR A 73 -31.34 -17.33 -8.90
CA TYR A 73 -32.75 -17.31 -8.54
C TYR A 73 -33.61 -18.09 -9.55
N GLY A 74 -34.34 -19.11 -9.05
CA GLY A 74 -35.23 -19.94 -9.86
C GLY A 74 -34.53 -20.95 -10.77
N LYS A 75 -33.22 -21.09 -10.72
CA LYS A 75 -32.51 -22.15 -11.44
C LYS A 75 -32.71 -23.50 -10.75
N GLU A 76 -32.96 -24.53 -11.56
CA GLU A 76 -33.03 -25.93 -11.10
C GLU A 76 -31.64 -26.54 -10.88
N GLU A 77 -30.65 -26.06 -11.60
CA GLU A 77 -29.27 -26.52 -11.52
C GLU A 77 -28.33 -25.32 -11.35
N ILE A 78 -27.42 -25.40 -10.40
CA ILE A 78 -26.39 -24.41 -10.10
C ILE A 78 -25.04 -25.06 -10.32
N ARG A 79 -24.17 -24.41 -11.10
CA ARG A 79 -22.81 -24.89 -11.38
C ARG A 79 -21.79 -23.90 -10.86
N PHE A 80 -20.89 -24.36 -10.03
CA PHE A 80 -19.82 -23.55 -9.49
C PHE A 80 -18.48 -24.28 -9.50
N ALA A 81 -17.41 -23.53 -9.54
CA ALA A 81 -16.07 -24.06 -9.35
C ALA A 81 -15.62 -23.84 -7.90
N VAL A 82 -14.75 -24.73 -7.44
CA VAL A 82 -14.09 -24.59 -6.13
C VAL A 82 -12.59 -24.50 -6.37
N ILE A 83 -11.97 -23.50 -5.75
CA ILE A 83 -10.51 -23.32 -5.70
C ILE A 83 -10.07 -23.14 -4.25
N SER A 84 -8.81 -23.38 -3.97
CA SER A 84 -8.24 -23.26 -2.62
C SER A 84 -6.73 -23.08 -2.69
N ASP A 85 -6.10 -22.67 -1.58
CA ASP A 85 -4.65 -22.71 -1.38
C ASP A 85 -3.89 -21.91 -2.45
N THR A 86 -4.33 -20.69 -2.71
CA THR A 86 -3.74 -19.82 -3.74
C THR A 86 -2.63 -18.91 -3.21
N GLN A 87 -2.32 -18.99 -1.92
CA GLN A 87 -1.23 -18.22 -1.30
C GLN A 87 0.08 -18.45 -2.05
N ARG A 88 0.83 -17.37 -2.34
CA ARG A 88 2.08 -17.34 -3.12
C ARG A 88 1.98 -17.71 -4.62
N TRP A 89 0.93 -18.43 -5.03
CA TRP A 89 0.76 -18.93 -6.39
C TRP A 89 -0.03 -17.94 -7.24
N TYR A 90 0.48 -16.70 -7.35
CA TYR A 90 -0.25 -15.61 -8.03
C TYR A 90 -0.41 -15.87 -9.54
N ASP A 91 0.67 -16.30 -10.21
CA ASP A 91 0.64 -16.57 -11.66
C ASP A 91 -0.27 -17.76 -11.96
N GLU A 92 -0.21 -18.83 -11.17
CA GLU A 92 -1.09 -20.01 -11.30
C GLU A 92 -2.54 -19.64 -10.97
N THR A 93 -2.77 -18.68 -10.07
CA THR A 93 -4.11 -18.19 -9.78
C THR A 93 -4.65 -17.36 -10.95
N GLU A 94 -3.83 -16.54 -11.60
CA GLU A 94 -4.18 -15.83 -12.82
C GLU A 94 -4.53 -16.82 -13.96
N ASP A 95 -3.73 -17.87 -14.15
CA ASP A 95 -4.00 -18.95 -15.11
C ASP A 95 -5.32 -19.68 -14.79
N ALA A 96 -5.61 -19.94 -13.53
CA ALA A 96 -6.86 -20.54 -13.08
C ALA A 96 -8.06 -19.63 -13.39
N VAL A 97 -7.96 -18.32 -13.11
CA VAL A 97 -8.98 -17.32 -13.46
C VAL A 97 -9.24 -17.30 -14.96
N GLU A 98 -8.19 -17.32 -15.79
CA GLU A 98 -8.34 -17.40 -17.23
C GLU A 98 -9.03 -18.70 -17.67
N ALA A 99 -8.66 -19.84 -17.07
CA ALA A 99 -9.28 -21.14 -17.37
C ALA A 99 -10.77 -21.16 -17.00
N LEU A 100 -11.13 -20.62 -15.84
CA LEU A 100 -12.51 -20.49 -15.40
C LEU A 100 -13.31 -19.54 -16.29
N ASN A 101 -12.71 -18.45 -16.74
CA ASN A 101 -13.33 -17.49 -17.64
C ASN A 101 -13.61 -18.03 -19.05
N ARG A 102 -12.99 -19.15 -19.45
CA ARG A 102 -13.33 -19.85 -20.70
C ARG A 102 -14.59 -20.72 -20.58
N ARG A 103 -15.12 -20.88 -19.35
CA ARG A 103 -16.34 -21.62 -19.08
C ARG A 103 -17.53 -20.68 -19.07
N ASP A 104 -18.51 -20.95 -19.91
CA ASP A 104 -19.75 -20.16 -20.00
C ASP A 104 -20.89 -20.74 -19.16
N ASP A 105 -20.65 -21.88 -18.49
CA ASP A 105 -21.65 -22.64 -17.72
C ASP A 105 -21.51 -22.46 -16.19
N LEU A 106 -20.62 -21.61 -15.72
CA LEU A 106 -20.44 -21.36 -14.29
C LEU A 106 -21.32 -20.22 -13.80
N ASP A 107 -21.93 -20.41 -12.63
CA ASP A 107 -22.70 -19.39 -11.93
C ASP A 107 -21.85 -18.57 -10.98
N PHE A 108 -20.90 -19.21 -10.30
CA PHE A 108 -19.96 -18.55 -9.40
C PHE A 108 -18.72 -19.42 -9.11
N VAL A 109 -17.76 -18.83 -8.38
CA VAL A 109 -16.57 -19.52 -7.87
C VAL A 109 -16.56 -19.43 -6.34
N LEU A 110 -16.25 -20.54 -5.68
CA LEU A 110 -16.02 -20.61 -4.24
C LEU A 110 -14.54 -20.81 -3.97
N HIS A 111 -13.92 -19.88 -3.24
CA HIS A 111 -12.58 -20.04 -2.71
C HIS A 111 -12.65 -20.49 -1.26
N THR A 112 -12.09 -21.65 -0.95
CA THR A 112 -12.27 -22.31 0.36
C THR A 112 -11.22 -21.93 1.40
N GLY A 113 -10.43 -20.90 1.13
CA GLY A 113 -9.46 -20.35 2.08
C GLY A 113 -8.00 -20.53 1.66
N ASP A 114 -7.11 -20.07 2.52
CA ASP A 114 -5.66 -19.99 2.30
C ASP A 114 -5.32 -19.14 1.06
N MET A 115 -5.85 -17.92 1.06
CA MET A 115 -5.53 -16.88 0.07
C MET A 115 -4.21 -16.17 0.38
N SER A 116 -3.89 -16.05 1.67
CA SER A 116 -2.66 -15.45 2.17
C SER A 116 -1.75 -16.51 2.79
N ASP A 117 -0.45 -16.22 2.89
CA ASP A 117 0.50 -17.09 3.56
C ASP A 117 0.69 -16.69 5.03
N PHE A 118 0.63 -15.40 5.31
CA PHE A 118 0.88 -14.81 6.62
C PHE A 118 -0.24 -13.88 7.11
N GLY A 119 -1.38 -13.81 6.42
CA GLY A 119 -2.45 -12.90 6.77
C GLY A 119 -2.13 -11.43 6.53
N LEU A 120 -1.21 -11.13 5.61
CA LEU A 120 -0.78 -9.76 5.33
C LEU A 120 -1.79 -9.01 4.45
N LYS A 121 -1.99 -7.73 4.73
CA LYS A 121 -2.81 -6.81 3.92
C LYS A 121 -2.51 -6.97 2.42
N LEU A 122 -1.24 -6.90 2.04
CA LEU A 122 -0.83 -6.95 0.64
C LEU A 122 -1.17 -8.27 -0.05
N GLU A 123 -1.13 -9.39 0.68
CA GLU A 123 -1.49 -10.70 0.14
C GLU A 123 -2.98 -10.77 -0.18
N PHE A 124 -3.84 -10.29 0.72
CA PHE A 124 -5.28 -10.22 0.48
C PHE A 124 -5.64 -9.28 -0.68
N GLU A 125 -5.00 -8.12 -0.75
CA GLU A 125 -5.21 -7.16 -1.84
C GLU A 125 -4.84 -7.78 -3.19
N LYS A 126 -3.68 -8.43 -3.28
CA LYS A 126 -3.21 -9.07 -4.51
C LYS A 126 -4.14 -10.20 -4.93
N GLN A 127 -4.55 -11.09 -4.01
CA GLN A 127 -5.48 -12.17 -4.33
C GLN A 127 -6.87 -11.65 -4.74
N ARG A 128 -7.40 -10.64 -4.02
CA ARG A 128 -8.65 -9.99 -4.41
C ARG A 128 -8.58 -9.45 -5.83
N ASP A 129 -7.49 -8.77 -6.19
CA ASP A 129 -7.33 -8.16 -7.51
C ASP A 129 -7.29 -9.21 -8.61
N ILE A 130 -6.60 -10.34 -8.40
CA ILE A 130 -6.56 -11.47 -9.33
C ILE A 130 -7.97 -12.09 -9.47
N LEU A 131 -8.63 -12.41 -8.37
CA LEU A 131 -9.95 -13.01 -8.38
C LEU A 131 -11.03 -12.08 -8.94
N SER A 132 -10.84 -10.77 -8.85
CA SER A 132 -11.71 -9.77 -9.47
C SER A 132 -11.69 -9.83 -11.00
N GLY A 133 -10.73 -10.52 -11.61
CA GLY A 133 -10.68 -10.84 -13.02
C GLY A 133 -11.69 -11.91 -13.48
N LEU A 134 -12.37 -12.61 -12.54
CA LEU A 134 -13.41 -13.57 -12.87
C LEU A 134 -14.64 -12.90 -13.50
N LYS A 135 -15.19 -13.48 -14.55
CA LYS A 135 -16.43 -13.02 -15.19
C LYS A 135 -17.66 -13.27 -14.33
N VAL A 136 -17.62 -14.32 -13.51
CA VAL A 136 -18.68 -14.70 -12.57
C VAL A 136 -18.34 -14.22 -11.16
N PRO A 137 -19.31 -14.00 -10.28
CA PRO A 137 -19.04 -13.63 -8.90
C PRO A 137 -18.29 -14.74 -8.16
N PHE A 138 -17.48 -14.35 -7.17
CA PHE A 138 -16.77 -15.28 -6.32
C PHE A 138 -17.00 -14.97 -4.83
N VAL A 139 -16.87 -15.98 -3.99
CA VAL A 139 -16.93 -15.86 -2.52
C VAL A 139 -15.72 -16.54 -1.93
N CYS A 140 -15.08 -15.90 -0.96
CA CYS A 140 -13.92 -16.42 -0.28
C CYS A 140 -14.25 -16.76 1.17
N LEU A 141 -13.86 -17.95 1.60
CA LEU A 141 -13.79 -18.34 3.01
C LEU A 141 -12.39 -18.04 3.56
N LEU A 142 -12.23 -18.08 4.87
CA LEU A 142 -10.93 -17.96 5.51
C LEU A 142 -10.40 -19.38 5.80
N GLY A 143 -9.14 -19.59 5.42
CA GLY A 143 -8.36 -20.75 5.82
C GLY A 143 -7.51 -20.47 7.06
N ASN A 144 -6.69 -21.41 7.46
CA ASN A 144 -5.83 -21.26 8.64
C ASN A 144 -4.68 -20.28 8.42
N HIS A 145 -4.17 -20.16 7.19
CA HIS A 145 -3.13 -19.18 6.84
C HIS A 145 -3.67 -17.73 6.76
N ASP A 146 -4.96 -17.57 6.52
CA ASP A 146 -5.61 -16.26 6.46
C ASP A 146 -5.88 -15.67 7.84
N CYS A 147 -5.80 -16.49 8.89
CA CYS A 147 -6.01 -16.05 10.26
C CYS A 147 -4.67 -15.77 10.92
N LEU A 148 -4.52 -14.58 11.48
CA LEU A 148 -3.42 -14.28 12.39
C LEU A 148 -3.54 -15.20 13.61
N ALA A 149 -2.52 -15.99 13.86
CA ALA A 149 -2.44 -16.86 15.03
C ALA A 149 -2.16 -16.06 16.31
#